data_8018e74d9b2e362cc1c8f6814541f29f
#
_entry.id   8018e74d9b2e362cc1c8f6814541f29f
#
_cell.length_a   1.000
_cell.length_b   1.000
_cell.length_c   1.000
_cell.angle_alpha   90.00
_cell.angle_beta   90.00
_cell.angle_gamma   90.00
#
_symmetry.space_group_name_H-M   'P 1'
#
loop_
_entity.id
_entity.type
_entity.pdbx_description
1 polymer ?
#
loop_
_entity_poly.entity_id
_entity_poly.type
_entity_poly.pdbx_seq_one_letter_code
_entity_poly.pdbx_strand_id
1 'polypeptide(L)'
;MIDTNLLLLLIVGLCDKNIICDHKRTKNFTVADYDLLVSQIDGFSSIWVTSHCLAEVSNLLKQTHKQQGKQLLSCLSTFVDRAHESHISKVNIFKNEAYLSLGVSDTGIIQKSKRVSCVYTVDLDLYLRISRLGRKVINFNHLRNQILLA
;
A
#
# COMPACT_ATOMS: atom_id res chain seq x y z
N MET A 1 -1.48 4.75 7.07
CA MET A 1 -0.71 4.66 5.81
C MET A 1 -0.60 3.21 5.39
N ILE A 2 -0.66 2.89 4.11
CA ILE A 2 -0.51 1.54 3.56
C ILE A 2 0.63 1.52 2.54
N ASP A 3 1.28 0.36 2.39
CA ASP A 3 2.35 0.19 1.40
C ASP A 3 1.82 0.06 -0.05
N THR A 4 2.72 0.04 -1.02
CA THR A 4 2.39 -0.08 -2.45
C THR A 4 1.56 -1.33 -2.76
N ASN A 5 1.87 -2.48 -2.16
CA ASN A 5 1.17 -3.74 -2.45
C ASN A 5 -0.27 -3.73 -1.90
N LEU A 6 -0.47 -3.20 -0.70
CA LEU A 6 -1.81 -3.06 -0.12
C LEU A 6 -2.60 -1.95 -0.82
N LEU A 7 -1.95 -0.89 -1.29
CA LEU A 7 -2.62 0.13 -2.11
C LEU A 7 -3.07 -0.46 -3.45
N LEU A 8 -2.26 -1.32 -4.09
CA LEU A 8 -2.68 -2.05 -5.29
C LEU A 8 -3.91 -2.93 -5.02
N LEU A 9 -3.90 -3.71 -3.94
CA LEU A 9 -5.05 -4.53 -3.55
C LEU A 9 -6.30 -3.67 -3.34
N LEU A 10 -6.15 -2.55 -2.64
CA LEU A 10 -7.26 -1.63 -2.38
C LEU A 10 -7.84 -1.06 -3.68
N ILE A 11 -7.03 -0.55 -4.59
CA ILE A 11 -7.50 0.06 -5.83
C ILE A 11 -8.12 -0.96 -6.76
N VAL A 12 -7.50 -2.14 -6.92
CA VAL A 12 -8.06 -3.22 -7.75
C VAL A 12 -9.41 -3.68 -7.20
N GLY A 13 -9.51 -3.91 -5.90
CA GLY A 13 -10.75 -4.34 -5.27
C GLY A 13 -11.86 -3.27 -5.25
N LEU A 14 -11.50 -1.98 -5.15
CA LEU A 14 -12.45 -0.87 -5.30
C LEU A 14 -13.00 -0.77 -6.72
N CYS A 15 -12.19 -1.12 -7.72
CA CYS A 15 -12.61 -1.12 -9.12
C CYS A 15 -13.52 -2.32 -9.42
N ASP A 16 -13.03 -3.53 -9.14
CA ASP A 16 -13.78 -4.78 -9.28
C ASP A 16 -13.09 -5.91 -8.47
N LYS A 17 -13.77 -6.41 -7.45
CA LYS A 17 -13.26 -7.51 -6.61
C LYS A 17 -12.93 -8.78 -7.41
N ASN A 18 -13.65 -9.02 -8.51
CA ASN A 18 -13.48 -10.24 -9.30
C ASN A 18 -12.13 -10.32 -10.01
N ILE A 19 -11.48 -9.19 -10.26
CA ILE A 19 -10.17 -9.16 -10.94
C ILE A 19 -8.98 -9.24 -9.99
N ILE A 20 -9.19 -9.31 -8.68
CA ILE A 20 -8.09 -9.38 -7.69
C ILE A 20 -7.17 -10.56 -7.98
N CYS A 21 -7.74 -11.75 -8.22
CA CYS A 21 -6.96 -12.96 -8.47
C CYS A 21 -6.33 -13.01 -9.88
N ASP A 22 -6.86 -12.24 -10.83
CA ASP A 22 -6.41 -12.25 -12.22
C ASP A 22 -5.36 -11.19 -12.53
N HIS A 23 -5.38 -10.07 -11.81
CA HIS A 23 -4.41 -9.00 -12.03
C HIS A 23 -3.01 -9.43 -11.56
N LYS A 24 -2.01 -9.24 -12.42
CA LYS A 24 -0.63 -9.69 -12.22
C LYS A 24 -0.06 -9.34 -10.84
N ARG A 25 -0.42 -8.18 -10.29
CA ARG A 25 0.15 -7.66 -9.03
C ARG A 25 -0.65 -8.00 -7.79
N THR A 26 -1.88 -8.44 -7.96
CA THR A 26 -2.76 -8.79 -6.82
C THR A 26 -3.14 -10.27 -6.77
N LYS A 27 -2.68 -11.09 -7.71
CA LYS A 27 -3.01 -12.52 -7.82
C LYS A 27 -2.71 -13.36 -6.57
N ASN A 28 -1.84 -12.88 -5.68
CA ASN A 28 -1.52 -13.55 -4.41
C ASN A 28 -2.48 -13.15 -3.27
N PHE A 29 -3.44 -12.28 -3.56
CA PHE A 29 -4.51 -11.89 -2.67
C PHE A 29 -5.84 -12.48 -3.12
N THR A 30 -6.76 -12.57 -2.18
CA THR A 30 -8.14 -13.02 -2.39
C THR A 30 -9.12 -11.87 -2.14
N VAL A 31 -10.39 -12.06 -2.48
CA VAL A 31 -11.47 -11.12 -2.11
C VAL A 31 -11.56 -10.98 -0.58
N ALA A 32 -11.35 -12.07 0.16
CA ALA A 32 -11.35 -12.03 1.62
C ALA A 32 -10.21 -11.15 2.18
N ASP A 33 -9.03 -11.15 1.54
CA ASP A 33 -7.93 -10.25 1.90
C ASP A 33 -8.31 -8.78 1.67
N TYR A 34 -8.99 -8.49 0.57
CA TYR A 34 -9.50 -7.14 0.31
C TYR A 34 -10.51 -6.70 1.38
N ASP A 35 -11.49 -7.56 1.71
CA ASP A 35 -12.50 -7.26 2.72
C ASP A 35 -11.85 -7.07 4.10
N LEU A 36 -10.85 -7.88 4.44
CA LEU A 36 -10.03 -7.70 5.65
C LEU A 36 -9.32 -6.34 5.64
N LEU A 37 -8.65 -5.98 4.54
CA LEU A 37 -7.96 -4.70 4.43
C LEU A 37 -8.94 -3.54 4.64
N VAL A 38 -10.08 -3.57 3.97
CA VAL A 38 -11.13 -2.54 4.12
C VAL A 38 -11.58 -2.44 5.57
N SER A 39 -11.85 -3.55 6.26
CA SER A 39 -12.26 -3.56 7.67
C SER A 39 -11.20 -2.95 8.59
N GLN A 40 -9.91 -3.14 8.28
CA GLN A 40 -8.80 -2.57 9.07
C GLN A 40 -8.64 -1.06 8.88
N ILE A 41 -8.96 -0.54 7.69
CA ILE A 41 -8.78 0.88 7.37
C ILE A 41 -10.04 1.73 7.59
N ASP A 42 -11.21 1.12 7.68
CA ASP A 42 -12.50 1.80 7.80
C ASP A 42 -12.61 2.72 9.04
N GLY A 43 -11.90 2.37 10.12
CA GLY A 43 -11.84 3.18 11.34
C GLY A 43 -10.95 4.42 11.29
N PHE A 44 -10.23 4.67 10.19
CA PHE A 44 -9.35 5.83 10.06
C PHE A 44 -10.02 6.96 9.29
N SER A 45 -9.79 8.21 9.73
CA SER A 45 -10.35 9.42 9.08
C SER A 45 -9.78 9.67 7.68
N SER A 46 -8.56 9.20 7.41
CA SER A 46 -7.92 9.33 6.09
C SER A 46 -6.82 8.28 5.88
N ILE A 47 -6.60 7.94 4.62
CA ILE A 47 -5.46 7.11 4.20
C ILE A 47 -4.37 8.04 3.69
N TRP A 48 -3.17 7.92 4.28
CA TRP A 48 -2.00 8.68 3.87
C TRP A 48 -1.22 7.91 2.81
N VAL A 49 -0.84 8.62 1.75
CA VAL A 49 -0.03 8.11 0.64
C VAL A 49 1.11 9.07 0.34
N THR A 50 2.15 8.57 -0.32
CA THR A 50 3.23 9.42 -0.85
C THR A 50 3.15 9.47 -2.36
N SER A 51 3.64 10.56 -2.97
CA SER A 51 3.73 10.67 -4.44
C SER A 51 4.53 9.53 -5.06
N HIS A 52 5.54 9.01 -4.35
CA HIS A 52 6.33 7.87 -4.81
C HIS A 52 5.51 6.57 -4.86
N CYS A 53 4.73 6.28 -3.82
CA CYS A 53 3.80 5.14 -3.83
C CYS A 53 2.74 5.29 -4.91
N LEU A 54 2.18 6.49 -5.10
CA LEU A 54 1.19 6.73 -6.15
C LEU A 54 1.77 6.51 -7.56
N ALA A 55 2.99 6.99 -7.82
CA ALA A 55 3.67 6.79 -9.10
C ALA A 55 3.93 5.29 -9.36
N GLU A 56 4.40 4.57 -8.34
CA GLU A 56 4.65 3.13 -8.44
C GLU A 56 3.36 2.36 -8.67
N VAL A 57 2.31 2.59 -7.89
CA VAL A 57 0.99 1.99 -8.06
C VAL A 57 0.43 2.27 -9.45
N SER A 58 0.48 3.52 -9.91
CA SER A 58 0.03 3.90 -11.26
C SER A 58 0.72 3.09 -12.36
N ASN A 59 2.02 2.84 -12.22
CA ASN A 59 2.77 2.02 -13.18
C ASN A 59 2.41 0.53 -13.09
N LEU A 60 2.21 0.01 -11.90
CA LEU A 60 1.91 -1.40 -11.66
C LEU A 60 0.46 -1.77 -12.06
N LEU A 61 -0.50 -0.86 -11.87
CA LEU A 61 -1.89 -1.06 -12.30
C LEU A 61 -2.03 -1.25 -13.81
N LYS A 62 -1.12 -0.69 -14.61
CA LYS A 62 -1.11 -0.86 -16.07
C LYS A 62 -0.61 -2.23 -16.54
N GLN A 63 -0.12 -3.09 -15.66
CA GLN A 63 0.39 -4.42 -16.00
C GLN A 63 -0.73 -5.44 -16.25
N THR A 64 -1.67 -5.07 -17.10
CA THR A 64 -2.83 -5.83 -17.56
C THR A 64 -3.18 -5.37 -18.98
N HIS A 65 -4.25 -5.89 -19.58
CA HIS A 65 -4.68 -5.40 -20.88
C HIS A 65 -5.15 -3.93 -20.82
N LYS A 66 -5.01 -3.23 -21.95
CA LYS A 66 -5.12 -1.77 -22.06
C LYS A 66 -6.42 -1.20 -21.47
N GLN A 67 -7.56 -1.83 -21.75
CA GLN A 67 -8.87 -1.33 -21.29
C GLN A 67 -8.99 -1.42 -19.75
N GLN A 68 -8.62 -2.55 -19.18
CA GLN A 68 -8.63 -2.74 -17.72
C GLN A 68 -7.64 -1.79 -17.03
N GLY A 69 -6.44 -1.58 -17.61
CA GLY A 69 -5.48 -0.63 -17.10
C GLY A 69 -6.03 0.79 -17.01
N LYS A 70 -6.80 1.24 -18.01
CA LYS A 70 -7.47 2.55 -17.99
C LYS A 70 -8.52 2.64 -16.88
N GLN A 71 -9.32 1.58 -16.68
CA GLN A 71 -10.32 1.53 -15.62
C GLN A 71 -9.67 1.61 -14.24
N LEU A 72 -8.59 0.86 -14.01
CA LEU A 72 -7.85 0.88 -12.75
C LEU A 72 -7.22 2.23 -12.46
N LEU A 73 -6.67 2.91 -13.48
CA LEU A 73 -6.15 4.28 -13.33
C LEU A 73 -7.26 5.29 -13.00
N SER A 74 -8.45 5.11 -13.55
CA SER A 74 -9.62 5.94 -13.20
C SER A 74 -10.03 5.72 -11.74
N CYS A 75 -10.03 4.48 -11.27
CA CYS A 75 -10.29 4.15 -9.86
C CYS A 75 -9.24 4.77 -8.93
N LEU A 76 -7.95 4.72 -9.31
CA LEU A 76 -6.89 5.37 -8.57
C LEU A 76 -7.12 6.90 -8.48
N SER A 77 -7.47 7.54 -9.59
CA SER A 77 -7.78 8.98 -9.62
C SER A 77 -8.89 9.35 -8.63
N THR A 78 -9.98 8.58 -8.62
CA THR A 78 -11.09 8.80 -7.67
C THR A 78 -10.66 8.58 -6.21
N PHE A 79 -9.80 7.60 -5.96
CA PHE A 79 -9.29 7.32 -4.63
C PHE A 79 -8.43 8.47 -4.09
N VAL A 80 -7.52 9.03 -4.92
CA VAL A 80 -6.59 10.08 -4.46
C VAL A 80 -7.30 11.37 -4.07
N ASP A 81 -8.50 11.64 -4.60
CA ASP A 81 -9.31 12.80 -4.19
C ASP A 81 -9.67 12.78 -2.70
N ARG A 82 -9.68 11.60 -2.08
CA ARG A 82 -9.99 11.38 -0.65
C ARG A 82 -8.78 11.00 0.20
N ALA A 83 -7.65 10.72 -0.43
CA ALA A 83 -6.42 10.36 0.26
C ALA A 83 -5.65 11.62 0.69
N HIS A 84 -4.86 11.49 1.76
CA HIS A 84 -3.96 12.54 2.18
C HIS A 84 -2.57 12.30 1.56
N GLU A 85 -2.17 13.16 0.62
CA GLU A 85 -0.84 13.08 0.04
C GLU A 85 0.21 13.70 0.97
N SER A 86 1.27 12.96 1.23
CA SER A 86 2.40 13.42 2.03
C SER A 86 3.65 13.55 1.18
N HIS A 87 4.13 14.79 1.05
CA HIS A 87 5.34 15.07 0.29
C HIS A 87 6.61 14.75 1.07
N ILE A 88 7.62 14.20 0.37
CA ILE A 88 8.95 13.91 0.91
C ILE A 88 10.01 14.43 -0.05
N SER A 89 10.93 15.22 0.47
CA SER A 89 12.04 15.71 -0.35
C SER A 89 12.99 14.58 -0.74
N LYS A 90 13.57 14.67 -1.94
CA LYS A 90 14.58 13.73 -2.44
C LYS A 90 15.73 13.51 -1.44
N VAL A 91 16.17 14.56 -0.77
CA VAL A 91 17.29 14.49 0.19
C VAL A 91 16.95 13.52 1.35
N ASN A 92 15.73 13.58 1.85
CA ASN A 92 15.29 12.71 2.95
C ASN A 92 15.17 11.24 2.54
N ILE A 93 14.99 10.96 1.26
CA ILE A 93 14.95 9.59 0.73
C ILE A 93 16.36 9.09 0.42
N PHE A 94 17.09 9.79 -0.45
CA PHE A 94 18.35 9.29 -1.01
C PHE A 94 19.52 9.31 -0.01
N LYS A 95 19.45 10.13 1.05
CA LYS A 95 20.41 10.10 2.17
C LYS A 95 20.03 9.12 3.29
N ASN A 96 18.85 8.49 3.21
CA ASN A 96 18.46 7.49 4.19
C ASN A 96 19.14 6.16 3.89
N GLU A 97 19.73 5.53 4.90
CA GLU A 97 20.41 4.23 4.77
C GLU A 97 19.46 3.12 4.26
N ALA A 98 18.17 3.22 4.57
CA ALA A 98 17.16 2.26 4.11
C ALA A 98 16.96 2.27 2.59
N TYR A 99 17.31 3.38 1.91
CA TYR A 99 17.11 3.53 0.47
C TYR A 99 17.82 2.43 -0.34
N LEU A 100 19.07 2.11 0.00
CA LEU A 100 19.85 1.10 -0.72
C LEU A 100 19.29 -0.31 -0.61
N SER A 101 18.52 -0.60 0.43
CA SER A 101 17.93 -1.92 0.65
C SER A 101 16.45 -2.02 0.27
N LEU A 102 15.68 -0.95 0.45
CA LEU A 102 14.23 -0.96 0.30
C LEU A 102 13.70 -0.12 -0.86
N GLY A 103 14.54 0.76 -1.43
CA GLY A 103 14.15 1.64 -2.53
C GLY A 103 13.38 2.87 -2.07
N VAL A 104 12.85 3.62 -3.07
CA VAL A 104 12.29 4.97 -2.87
C VAL A 104 10.97 4.93 -2.10
N SER A 105 10.03 4.10 -2.50
CA SER A 105 8.67 4.08 -1.95
C SER A 105 8.66 3.70 -0.48
N ASP A 106 9.34 2.61 -0.12
CA ASP A 106 9.39 2.11 1.26
C ASP A 106 10.21 3.03 2.17
N THR A 107 11.30 3.61 1.67
CA THR A 107 12.04 4.66 2.41
C THR A 107 11.15 5.85 2.70
N GLY A 108 10.31 6.24 1.75
CA GLY A 108 9.30 7.28 1.94
C GLY A 108 8.31 6.94 3.05
N ILE A 109 7.80 5.71 3.09
CA ILE A 109 6.92 5.22 4.15
C ILE A 109 7.61 5.27 5.50
N ILE A 110 8.87 4.82 5.61
CA ILE A 110 9.66 4.89 6.85
C ILE A 110 9.75 6.33 7.35
N GLN A 111 10.06 7.28 6.48
CA GLN A 111 10.16 8.70 6.84
C GLN A 111 8.83 9.26 7.38
N LYS A 112 7.71 8.86 6.78
CA LYS A 112 6.38 9.35 7.16
C LYS A 112 5.74 8.58 8.29
N SER A 113 6.21 7.38 8.61
CA SER A 113 5.65 6.54 9.68
C SER A 113 5.59 7.24 11.05
N LYS A 114 6.43 8.25 11.29
CA LYS A 114 6.39 9.08 12.52
C LYS A 114 5.20 10.04 12.61
N ARG A 115 4.51 10.28 11.48
CA ARG A 115 3.41 11.26 11.38
C ARG A 115 2.04 10.62 11.23
N VAL A 116 1.98 9.31 11.11
CA VAL A 116 0.75 8.55 10.96
C VAL A 116 0.51 7.68 12.18
N SER A 117 -0.74 7.38 12.46
CA SER A 117 -1.14 6.55 13.60
C SER A 117 -0.73 5.10 13.45
N CYS A 118 -0.67 4.59 12.20
CA CYS A 118 -0.29 3.21 11.92
C CYS A 118 0.13 3.05 10.45
N VAL A 119 1.07 2.13 10.20
CA VAL A 119 1.44 1.67 8.85
C VAL A 119 0.99 0.21 8.71
N TYR A 120 0.37 -0.14 7.57
CA TYR A 120 0.07 -1.50 7.16
C TYR A 120 0.97 -1.89 5.98
N THR A 121 1.59 -3.05 6.06
CA THR A 121 2.47 -3.56 5.00
C THR A 121 2.41 -5.07 4.91
N VAL A 122 2.70 -5.63 3.73
CA VAL A 122 2.98 -7.06 3.52
C VAL A 122 4.47 -7.34 3.45
N ASP A 123 5.31 -6.30 3.36
CA ASP A 123 6.75 -6.42 3.29
C ASP A 123 7.35 -6.61 4.68
N LEU A 124 8.10 -7.72 4.87
CA LEU A 124 8.70 -8.06 6.15
C LEU A 124 9.84 -7.10 6.52
N ASP A 125 10.66 -6.69 5.56
CA ASP A 125 11.80 -5.80 5.83
C ASP A 125 11.32 -4.40 6.21
N LEU A 126 10.31 -3.88 5.52
CA LEU A 126 9.66 -2.62 5.86
C LEU A 126 9.03 -2.71 7.27
N TYR A 127 8.31 -3.78 7.58
CA TYR A 127 7.73 -4.03 8.89
C TYR A 127 8.79 -4.00 9.98
N LEU A 128 9.88 -4.76 9.83
CA LEU A 128 10.95 -4.85 10.81
C LEU A 128 11.65 -3.50 11.02
N ARG A 129 11.88 -2.74 9.94
CA ARG A 129 12.50 -1.41 10.02
C ARG A 129 11.63 -0.43 10.80
N ILE A 130 10.35 -0.34 10.51
CA ILE A 130 9.42 0.57 11.20
C ILE A 130 9.24 0.15 12.66
N SER A 131 9.13 -1.16 12.93
CA SER A 131 9.01 -1.72 14.27
C SER A 131 10.23 -1.38 15.14
N ARG A 132 11.44 -1.52 14.60
CA ARG A 132 12.70 -1.16 15.32
C ARG A 132 12.78 0.33 15.68
N LEU A 133 12.08 1.19 14.93
CA LEU A 133 11.96 2.62 15.23
C LEU A 133 10.91 2.91 16.32
N GLY A 134 10.31 1.88 16.92
CA GLY A 134 9.26 2.02 17.95
C GLY A 134 7.95 2.61 17.41
N ARG A 135 7.68 2.49 16.10
CA ARG A 135 6.48 3.05 15.47
C ARG A 135 5.45 1.97 15.21
N LYS A 136 4.17 2.35 15.27
CA LYS A 136 3.08 1.39 15.09
C LYS A 136 3.04 0.93 13.63
N VAL A 137 3.25 -0.35 13.42
CA VAL A 137 3.20 -1.02 12.12
C VAL A 137 2.54 -2.39 12.28
N ILE A 138 1.75 -2.76 11.31
CA ILE A 138 1.06 -4.05 11.25
C ILE A 138 1.50 -4.78 9.98
N ASN A 139 2.01 -5.99 10.15
CA ASN A 139 2.23 -6.89 9.03
C ASN A 139 0.90 -7.55 8.65
N PHE A 140 0.38 -7.19 7.49
CA PHE A 140 -0.92 -7.67 7.01
C PHE A 140 -0.96 -9.18 6.80
N ASN A 141 0.17 -9.81 6.47
CA ASN A 141 0.25 -11.28 6.37
C ASN A 141 0.01 -11.97 7.72
N HIS A 142 0.37 -11.33 8.84
CA HIS A 142 0.04 -11.88 10.17
C HIS A 142 -1.47 -11.88 10.41
N LEU A 143 -2.17 -10.82 9.99
CA LEU A 143 -3.64 -10.76 10.09
C LEU A 143 -4.32 -11.82 9.22
N ARG A 144 -3.87 -11.99 7.97
CA ARG A 144 -4.38 -13.02 7.06
C ARG A 144 -4.27 -14.41 7.67
N ASN A 145 -3.11 -14.74 8.25
CA ASN A 145 -2.86 -16.05 8.84
C ASN A 145 -3.73 -16.30 10.08
N GLN A 146 -4.02 -15.29 10.89
CA GLN A 146 -4.90 -15.42 12.05
C GLN A 146 -6.34 -15.80 11.65
N ILE A 147 -6.85 -15.26 10.55
CA ILE A 147 -8.19 -15.59 10.05
C ILE A 147 -8.24 -17.01 9.47
N LEU A 148 -7.17 -17.46 8.82
CA LEU A 148 -7.10 -18.81 8.25
C LEU A 148 -7.01 -19.90 9.33
N LEU A 149 -6.62 -19.55 10.55
CA LEU A 149 -6.48 -20.49 11.69
C LEU A 149 -7.68 -20.44 12.66
N ALA A 150 -8.58 -19.49 12.46
CA ALA A 150 -9.78 -19.32 13.27
C ALA A 150 -10.97 -20.06 12.66
#